data_f9613d21550882aedffda566af89b587
#
_entry.id   f9613d21550882aedffda566af89b587
#
_cell.length_a   1.000
_cell.length_b   1.000
_cell.length_c   1.000
_cell.angle_alpha   90.00
_cell.angle_beta   90.00
_cell.angle_gamma   90.00
#
_symmetry.space_group_name_H-M   'P 1'
#
loop_
_entity.id
_entity.type
_entity.pdbx_description
1 polymer ?
#
loop_
_entity_poly.entity_id
_entity_poly.type
_entity_poly.pdbx_seq_one_letter_code
_entity_poly.pdbx_strand_id
1 'polypeptide(L)'
;MRRTILAVAMAAGLVSAAEAAEVRMMTGPQAGIWVPLGGQLKDIWEKAVSGTTVQTMPGAGIANVRGIEEGKADVGFANTISTADAVAGTGEAPLDKKHGKVCNVATLYPQYFQMVANADAGINTLKDVKGKGFATQVKGNTGELIARHVLRVSGMTYDDVKASFTNSYTDSIEQMKDNRMHVFALGTAIPASSIMDLASARDIKLIDMAGIYEDMKKINAAYQLVTIPKGTYPKQDKDVQVIGYFTHVIAACSLPEDVVYKMTAAFMPNKDALTAVYKDLSKLTPQIMSQNIGVPFHAGAAKWYKEQGVTVQ
;
A
#
# COMPACT_ATOMS: atom_id res chain seq x y z
N MET A 1 7.01 -78.45 26.65
CA MET A 1 7.35 -77.12 27.09
C MET A 1 7.29 -76.17 25.84
N ARG A 2 6.19 -75.46 25.64
CA ARG A 2 6.02 -74.49 24.54
C ARG A 2 6.32 -73.08 25.09
N ARG A 3 7.33 -72.45 24.60
CA ARG A 3 7.67 -71.04 24.92
C ARG A 3 6.91 -70.11 23.98
N THR A 4 5.97 -69.34 24.50
CA THR A 4 5.25 -68.28 23.80
C THR A 4 6.11 -67.02 23.84
N ILE A 5 6.53 -66.52 22.70
CA ILE A 5 7.25 -65.26 22.56
C ILE A 5 6.17 -64.17 22.32
N LEU A 6 6.03 -63.24 23.24
CA LEU A 6 5.19 -62.06 23.11
C LEU A 6 5.99 -60.98 22.34
N ALA A 7 5.58 -60.66 21.12
CA ALA A 7 6.14 -59.52 20.34
C ALA A 7 5.38 -58.23 20.75
N VAL A 8 6.08 -57.32 21.41
CA VAL A 8 5.58 -55.96 21.68
C VAL A 8 5.88 -55.11 20.47
N ALA A 9 4.85 -54.73 19.71
CA ALA A 9 4.96 -53.78 18.62
C ALA A 9 5.00 -52.37 19.21
N MET A 10 6.15 -51.69 19.19
CA MET A 10 6.27 -50.27 19.43
C MET A 10 5.74 -49.50 18.22
N ALA A 11 4.56 -48.89 18.35
CA ALA A 11 4.07 -47.91 17.43
C ALA A 11 4.84 -46.60 17.64
N ALA A 12 5.88 -46.35 16.82
CA ALA A 12 6.53 -45.04 16.73
C ALA A 12 5.56 -44.07 16.07
N GLY A 13 4.92 -43.22 16.86
CA GLY A 13 4.15 -42.09 16.35
C GLY A 13 5.10 -41.12 15.66
N LEU A 14 5.01 -41.04 14.36
CA LEU A 14 5.63 -39.96 13.57
C LEU A 14 4.95 -38.63 13.97
N VAL A 15 5.57 -37.91 14.91
CA VAL A 15 5.27 -36.50 15.11
C VAL A 15 5.83 -35.79 13.89
N SER A 16 4.96 -35.51 12.91
CA SER A 16 5.30 -34.63 11.81
C SER A 16 5.58 -33.25 12.43
N ALA A 17 6.85 -32.87 12.50
CA ALA A 17 7.22 -31.49 12.80
C ALA A 17 6.59 -30.65 11.71
N ALA A 18 5.60 -29.83 12.05
CA ALA A 18 5.09 -28.82 11.14
C ALA A 18 6.27 -27.92 10.76
N GLU A 19 6.68 -27.99 9.52
CA GLU A 19 7.74 -27.13 8.98
C GLU A 19 7.28 -25.68 9.16
N ALA A 20 8.14 -24.85 9.75
CA ALA A 20 7.83 -23.45 9.98
C ALA A 20 7.54 -22.79 8.61
N ALA A 21 6.31 -22.33 8.42
CA ALA A 21 5.93 -21.68 7.17
C ALA A 21 6.59 -20.31 7.12
N GLU A 22 7.45 -20.09 6.12
CA GLU A 22 8.02 -18.78 5.83
C GLU A 22 7.04 -17.98 4.96
N VAL A 23 6.68 -16.76 5.43
CA VAL A 23 5.83 -15.82 4.71
C VAL A 23 6.66 -14.62 4.29
N ARG A 24 6.84 -14.42 3.00
CA ARG A 24 7.57 -13.30 2.41
C ARG A 24 6.63 -12.12 2.22
N MET A 25 6.90 -11.00 2.90
CA MET A 25 6.07 -9.81 2.88
C MET A 25 6.76 -8.64 2.18
N MET A 26 6.20 -8.17 1.06
CA MET A 26 6.64 -6.92 0.44
C MET A 26 5.98 -5.72 1.09
N THR A 27 6.80 -4.75 1.52
CA THR A 27 6.36 -3.53 2.21
C THR A 27 6.30 -2.34 1.25
N GLY A 28 7.08 -1.29 1.48
CA GLY A 28 7.02 -0.05 0.70
C GLY A 28 8.39 0.59 0.48
N PRO A 29 8.39 1.76 -0.15
CA PRO A 29 9.60 2.57 -0.29
C PRO A 29 10.16 2.95 1.07
N GLN A 30 11.48 3.11 1.15
CA GLN A 30 12.15 3.64 2.33
C GLN A 30 11.56 5.01 2.73
N ALA A 31 11.44 5.28 4.03
CA ALA A 31 10.75 6.42 4.63
C ALA A 31 9.22 6.47 4.35
N GLY A 32 8.64 5.40 3.80
CA GLY A 32 7.19 5.24 3.67
C GLY A 32 6.59 4.54 4.89
N ILE A 33 5.32 4.83 5.17
CA ILE A 33 4.58 4.25 6.32
C ILE A 33 4.46 2.71 6.26
N TRP A 34 4.55 2.11 5.08
CA TRP A 34 4.44 0.65 4.93
C TRP A 34 5.64 -0.10 5.52
N VAL A 35 6.80 0.55 5.70
CA VAL A 35 7.97 -0.09 6.31
C VAL A 35 7.72 -0.35 7.80
N PRO A 36 7.45 0.65 8.66
CA PRO A 36 7.15 0.39 10.07
C PRO A 36 5.86 -0.40 10.26
N LEU A 37 4.84 -0.21 9.41
CA LEU A 37 3.59 -0.97 9.49
C LEU A 37 3.81 -2.45 9.16
N GLY A 38 4.66 -2.76 8.18
CA GLY A 38 5.05 -4.13 7.84
C GLY A 38 5.81 -4.81 8.98
N GLY A 39 6.71 -4.08 9.66
CA GLY A 39 7.37 -4.57 10.86
C GLY A 39 6.38 -4.91 11.98
N GLN A 40 5.40 -4.03 12.21
CA GLN A 40 4.35 -4.28 13.21
C GLN A 40 3.47 -5.48 12.85
N LEU A 41 3.07 -5.62 11.57
CA LEU A 41 2.29 -6.78 11.13
C LEU A 41 3.09 -8.09 11.22
N LYS A 42 4.38 -8.07 10.91
CA LYS A 42 5.27 -9.21 11.13
C LYS A 42 5.17 -9.71 12.57
N ASP A 43 5.38 -8.82 13.55
CA ASP A 43 5.35 -9.17 14.97
C ASP A 43 3.98 -9.71 15.43
N ILE A 44 2.90 -9.14 14.87
CA ILE A 44 1.53 -9.57 15.15
C ILE A 44 1.28 -10.96 14.56
N TRP A 45 1.64 -11.19 13.31
CA TRP A 45 1.36 -12.44 12.60
C TRP A 45 2.21 -13.61 13.08
N GLU A 46 3.48 -13.39 13.42
CA GLU A 46 4.33 -14.43 14.01
C GLU A 46 3.78 -14.93 15.36
N LYS A 47 3.14 -14.05 16.13
CA LYS A 47 2.44 -14.42 17.37
C LYS A 47 1.11 -15.12 17.13
N ALA A 48 0.36 -14.69 16.10
CA ALA A 48 -0.98 -15.22 15.82
C ALA A 48 -0.95 -16.58 15.10
N VAL A 49 0.10 -16.81 14.29
CA VAL A 49 0.25 -18.04 13.49
C VAL A 49 1.47 -18.81 13.98
N SER A 50 1.23 -19.75 14.87
CA SER A 50 2.31 -20.56 15.47
C SER A 50 3.15 -21.25 14.39
N GLY A 51 4.47 -21.21 14.53
CA GLY A 51 5.42 -21.82 13.61
C GLY A 51 5.60 -21.04 12.29
N THR A 52 5.09 -19.82 12.18
CA THR A 52 5.30 -18.97 11.00
C THR A 52 6.37 -17.92 11.30
N THR A 53 7.26 -17.69 10.33
CA THR A 53 8.17 -16.56 10.31
C THR A 53 7.81 -15.65 9.14
N VAL A 54 7.84 -14.33 9.37
CA VAL A 54 7.54 -13.32 8.33
C VAL A 54 8.81 -12.57 7.97
N GLN A 55 9.23 -12.70 6.71
CA GLN A 55 10.36 -11.92 6.19
C GLN A 55 9.85 -10.68 5.46
N THR A 56 10.17 -9.50 5.98
CA THR A 56 9.84 -8.24 5.30
C THR A 56 10.91 -7.88 4.28
N MET A 57 10.47 -7.40 3.12
CA MET A 57 11.36 -6.93 2.06
C MET A 57 10.84 -5.61 1.46
N PRO A 58 11.74 -4.79 0.88
CA PRO A 58 11.33 -3.57 0.18
C PRO A 58 10.33 -3.85 -0.94
N GLY A 59 9.43 -2.89 -1.19
CA GLY A 59 8.43 -2.99 -2.23
C GLY A 59 7.83 -1.66 -2.60
N ALA A 60 6.77 -1.72 -3.38
CA ALA A 60 5.91 -0.58 -3.74
C ALA A 60 4.62 -1.12 -4.38
N GLY A 61 3.53 -0.35 -4.34
CA GLY A 61 2.19 -0.84 -4.67
C GLY A 61 2.09 -1.81 -5.85
N ILE A 62 2.41 -1.38 -7.06
CA ILE A 62 2.36 -2.24 -8.27
C ILE A 62 3.42 -3.37 -8.22
N ALA A 63 4.61 -3.08 -7.71
CA ALA A 63 5.67 -4.08 -7.61
C ALA A 63 5.26 -5.24 -6.67
N ASN A 64 4.52 -4.96 -5.61
CA ASN A 64 4.03 -5.97 -4.68
C ASN A 64 2.96 -6.86 -5.32
N VAL A 65 2.02 -6.28 -6.07
CA VAL A 65 1.02 -7.04 -6.84
C VAL A 65 1.71 -8.01 -7.81
N ARG A 66 2.70 -7.51 -8.57
CA ARG A 66 3.49 -8.34 -9.47
C ARG A 66 4.33 -9.38 -8.72
N GLY A 67 4.93 -9.00 -7.61
CA GLY A 67 5.72 -9.91 -6.78
C GLY A 67 4.92 -11.12 -6.30
N ILE A 68 3.67 -10.92 -5.92
CA ILE A 68 2.75 -12.02 -5.56
C ILE A 68 2.35 -12.84 -6.80
N GLU A 69 1.98 -12.20 -7.90
CA GLU A 69 1.63 -12.92 -9.15
C GLU A 69 2.78 -13.80 -9.64
N GLU A 70 4.03 -13.32 -9.52
CA GLU A 70 5.23 -14.03 -9.92
C GLU A 70 5.75 -15.04 -8.87
N GLY A 71 5.11 -15.14 -7.69
CA GLY A 71 5.52 -16.02 -6.60
C GLY A 71 6.78 -15.57 -5.86
N LYS A 72 7.17 -14.29 -5.97
CA LYS A 72 8.31 -13.70 -5.26
C LYS A 72 7.98 -13.27 -3.84
N ALA A 73 6.69 -13.06 -3.56
CA ALA A 73 6.14 -12.73 -2.26
C ALA A 73 4.84 -13.48 -2.02
N ASP A 74 4.47 -13.63 -0.77
CA ASP A 74 3.27 -14.33 -0.33
C ASP A 74 2.20 -13.35 0.15
N VAL A 75 2.62 -12.24 0.75
CA VAL A 75 1.76 -11.13 1.19
C VAL A 75 2.42 -9.79 0.88
N GLY A 76 1.64 -8.71 0.92
CA GLY A 76 2.19 -7.37 0.75
C GLY A 76 1.16 -6.28 0.95
N PHE A 77 1.63 -5.04 1.01
CA PHE A 77 0.76 -3.88 0.87
C PHE A 77 0.55 -3.54 -0.59
N ALA A 78 -0.63 -3.09 -0.92
CA ALA A 78 -0.93 -2.57 -2.25
C ALA A 78 -1.91 -1.39 -2.17
N ASN A 79 -2.16 -0.79 -3.32
CA ASN A 79 -3.12 0.30 -3.48
C ASN A 79 -4.33 -0.21 -4.26
N THR A 80 -5.52 0.07 -3.77
CA THR A 80 -6.78 -0.47 -4.31
C THR A 80 -6.91 -0.23 -5.81
N ILE A 81 -6.55 0.96 -6.30
CA ILE A 81 -6.63 1.33 -7.72
C ILE A 81 -5.77 0.43 -8.61
N SER A 82 -4.51 0.20 -8.24
CA SER A 82 -3.58 -0.59 -9.06
C SER A 82 -3.86 -2.09 -8.95
N THR A 83 -4.33 -2.57 -7.79
CA THR A 83 -4.65 -3.99 -7.63
C THR A 83 -5.92 -4.36 -8.39
N ALA A 84 -6.97 -3.51 -8.36
CA ALA A 84 -8.19 -3.73 -9.12
C ALA A 84 -7.90 -3.80 -10.63
N ASP A 85 -7.12 -2.84 -11.15
CA ASP A 85 -6.68 -2.84 -12.54
C ASP A 85 -5.89 -4.10 -12.91
N ALA A 86 -4.96 -4.52 -12.05
CA ALA A 86 -4.15 -5.71 -12.27
C ALA A 86 -5.00 -7.00 -12.31
N VAL A 87 -5.92 -7.17 -11.35
CA VAL A 87 -6.79 -8.35 -11.28
C VAL A 87 -7.75 -8.40 -12.47
N ALA A 88 -8.26 -7.25 -12.90
CA ALA A 88 -9.12 -7.16 -14.08
C ALA A 88 -8.32 -7.24 -15.41
N GLY A 89 -7.04 -6.87 -15.41
CA GLY A 89 -6.22 -6.73 -16.61
C GLY A 89 -6.60 -5.53 -17.47
N THR A 90 -7.09 -4.47 -16.81
CA THR A 90 -7.63 -3.24 -17.45
C THR A 90 -6.73 -2.04 -17.30
N GLY A 91 -5.65 -2.17 -16.54
CA GLY A 91 -4.69 -1.09 -16.30
C GLY A 91 -3.76 -0.83 -17.49
N GLU A 92 -2.94 0.23 -17.33
CA GLU A 92 -1.82 0.46 -18.22
C GLU A 92 -0.65 -0.46 -17.85
N ALA A 93 0.27 -0.73 -18.79
CA ALA A 93 1.43 -1.55 -18.52
C ALA A 93 2.20 -1.11 -17.26
N PRO A 94 2.56 -2.02 -16.36
CA PRO A 94 2.55 -3.48 -16.47
C PRO A 94 1.25 -4.17 -15.97
N LEU A 95 0.13 -3.46 -15.81
CA LEU A 95 -1.14 -3.98 -15.30
C LEU A 95 -2.15 -4.29 -16.43
N ASP A 96 -1.70 -4.29 -17.67
CA ASP A 96 -2.46 -4.57 -18.88
C ASP A 96 -2.74 -6.07 -19.10
N LYS A 97 -2.30 -6.92 -18.17
CA LYS A 97 -2.54 -8.36 -18.15
C LYS A 97 -3.15 -8.78 -16.82
N LYS A 98 -4.07 -9.74 -16.89
CA LYS A 98 -4.78 -10.25 -15.72
C LYS A 98 -3.83 -10.93 -14.72
N HIS A 99 -3.89 -10.47 -13.46
CA HIS A 99 -3.17 -11.03 -12.32
C HIS A 99 -4.14 -11.87 -11.49
N GLY A 100 -4.19 -13.18 -11.73
CA GLY A 100 -5.19 -14.09 -11.15
C GLY A 100 -4.81 -14.70 -9.80
N LYS A 101 -3.56 -14.48 -9.33
CA LYS A 101 -3.08 -15.09 -8.09
C LYS A 101 -3.13 -14.15 -6.88
N VAL A 102 -3.64 -12.94 -7.05
CA VAL A 102 -3.68 -11.90 -6.02
C VAL A 102 -5.07 -11.81 -5.41
N CYS A 103 -5.16 -12.00 -4.11
CA CYS A 103 -6.38 -11.90 -3.32
C CYS A 103 -6.29 -10.76 -2.29
N ASN A 104 -7.42 -10.12 -1.99
CA ASN A 104 -7.53 -9.12 -0.92
C ASN A 104 -7.60 -9.81 0.45
N VAL A 105 -6.95 -9.22 1.44
CA VAL A 105 -7.04 -9.63 2.85
C VAL A 105 -7.79 -8.59 3.67
N ALA A 106 -7.39 -7.33 3.59
CA ALA A 106 -7.99 -6.26 4.37
C ALA A 106 -7.72 -4.89 3.74
N THR A 107 -8.75 -4.08 3.57
CA THR A 107 -8.62 -2.64 3.30
C THR A 107 -8.30 -1.93 4.62
N LEU A 108 -7.32 -1.01 4.61
CA LEU A 108 -6.79 -0.45 5.85
C LEU A 108 -7.17 1.03 6.05
N TYR A 109 -6.60 1.91 5.25
CA TYR A 109 -6.75 3.36 5.45
C TYR A 109 -6.60 4.11 4.12
N PRO A 110 -7.13 5.35 4.03
CA PRO A 110 -6.99 6.17 2.84
C PRO A 110 -5.55 6.61 2.63
N GLN A 111 -5.16 6.65 1.37
CA GLN A 111 -3.93 7.25 0.88
C GLN A 111 -4.26 8.56 0.17
N TYR A 112 -3.32 9.49 0.24
CA TYR A 112 -3.43 10.83 -0.35
C TYR A 112 -2.33 10.99 -1.37
N PHE A 113 -2.70 11.18 -2.64
CA PHE A 113 -1.74 11.57 -3.64
C PHE A 113 -1.50 13.07 -3.52
N GLN A 114 -0.29 13.42 -3.13
CA GLN A 114 0.11 14.78 -2.80
C GLN A 114 1.11 15.28 -3.84
N MET A 115 0.89 16.48 -4.36
CA MET A 115 1.90 17.23 -5.09
C MET A 115 2.31 18.41 -4.24
N VAL A 116 3.58 18.42 -3.84
CA VAL A 116 4.17 19.42 -2.97
C VAL A 116 5.16 20.22 -3.77
N ALA A 117 4.99 21.54 -3.77
CA ALA A 117 5.89 22.48 -4.46
C ALA A 117 6.71 23.28 -3.45
N ASN A 118 7.95 23.65 -3.79
CA ASN A 118 8.67 24.71 -3.11
C ASN A 118 7.89 26.03 -3.25
N ALA A 119 7.67 26.74 -2.16
CA ALA A 119 6.82 27.95 -2.16
C ALA A 119 7.34 29.07 -3.09
N ASP A 120 8.66 29.12 -3.27
CA ASP A 120 9.38 30.09 -4.12
C ASP A 120 9.45 29.67 -5.60
N ALA A 121 8.97 28.48 -5.97
CA ALA A 121 9.04 27.97 -7.34
C ALA A 121 8.02 28.61 -8.31
N GLY A 122 7.10 29.46 -7.81
CA GLY A 122 6.05 30.10 -8.60
C GLY A 122 4.97 29.13 -9.09
N ILE A 123 4.74 28.03 -8.34
CA ILE A 123 3.76 26.99 -8.67
C ILE A 123 2.55 27.14 -7.74
N ASN A 124 1.39 27.45 -8.28
CA ASN A 124 0.14 27.62 -7.54
C ASN A 124 -0.95 26.65 -8.04
N THR A 125 -0.84 26.20 -9.26
CA THR A 125 -1.79 25.27 -9.91
C THR A 125 -1.05 24.13 -10.61
N LEU A 126 -1.77 23.09 -11.02
CA LEU A 126 -1.20 22.01 -11.83
C LEU A 126 -0.57 22.50 -13.14
N LYS A 127 -1.13 23.54 -13.75
CA LYS A 127 -0.61 24.08 -15.03
C LYS A 127 0.79 24.73 -14.88
N ASP A 128 1.10 25.26 -13.71
CA ASP A 128 2.38 25.90 -13.42
C ASP A 128 3.55 24.91 -13.31
N VAL A 129 3.25 23.61 -13.29
CA VAL A 129 4.25 22.51 -13.23
C VAL A 129 5.01 22.39 -14.57
N LYS A 130 4.44 22.89 -15.66
CA LYS A 130 5.07 22.82 -16.99
C LYS A 130 6.46 23.47 -16.97
N GLY A 131 7.45 22.74 -17.50
CA GLY A 131 8.87 23.17 -17.55
C GLY A 131 9.61 23.10 -16.22
N LYS A 132 8.96 22.72 -15.11
CA LYS A 132 9.56 22.66 -13.78
C LYS A 132 10.24 21.29 -13.52
N GLY A 133 11.14 21.26 -12.53
CA GLY A 133 11.66 20.02 -11.98
C GLY A 133 10.58 19.27 -11.23
N PHE A 134 10.35 18.01 -11.58
CA PHE A 134 9.28 17.17 -11.08
C PHE A 134 9.82 15.83 -10.59
N ALA A 135 9.86 15.63 -9.28
CA ALA A 135 10.29 14.38 -8.66
C ALA A 135 9.07 13.47 -8.42
N THR A 136 9.20 12.20 -8.74
CA THR A 136 8.20 11.16 -8.46
C THR A 136 8.88 9.81 -8.29
N GLN A 137 8.09 8.76 -8.00
CA GLN A 137 8.57 7.39 -7.88
C GLN A 137 9.05 6.84 -9.23
N VAL A 138 9.84 5.76 -9.20
CA VAL A 138 10.24 5.04 -10.42
C VAL A 138 9.03 4.55 -11.21
N LYS A 139 9.20 4.49 -12.51
CA LYS A 139 8.19 4.00 -13.45
C LYS A 139 7.73 2.59 -13.06
N GLY A 140 6.41 2.39 -13.10
CA GLY A 140 5.79 1.13 -12.69
C GLY A 140 5.44 1.05 -11.21
N ASN A 141 5.57 2.14 -10.46
CA ASN A 141 5.02 2.27 -9.11
C ASN A 141 3.69 3.02 -9.12
N THR A 142 2.83 2.75 -8.13
CA THR A 142 1.50 3.38 -8.06
C THR A 142 1.58 4.91 -8.00
N GLY A 143 2.51 5.49 -7.25
CA GLY A 143 2.68 6.94 -7.18
C GLY A 143 3.09 7.56 -8.52
N GLU A 144 3.93 6.88 -9.29
CA GLU A 144 4.27 7.30 -10.66
C GLU A 144 3.07 7.18 -11.60
N LEU A 145 2.31 6.07 -11.51
CA LEU A 145 1.10 5.89 -12.31
C LEU A 145 0.11 7.03 -12.08
N ILE A 146 -0.13 7.41 -10.83
CA ILE A 146 -1.03 8.51 -10.50
C ILE A 146 -0.46 9.86 -11.00
N ALA A 147 0.85 10.10 -10.83
CA ALA A 147 1.50 11.30 -11.34
C ALA A 147 1.31 11.44 -12.85
N ARG A 148 1.46 10.36 -13.60
CA ARG A 148 1.24 10.30 -15.05
C ARG A 148 -0.22 10.57 -15.41
N HIS A 149 -1.17 10.03 -14.67
CA HIS A 149 -2.60 10.32 -14.85
C HIS A 149 -2.91 11.80 -14.59
N VAL A 150 -2.39 12.38 -13.50
CA VAL A 150 -2.56 13.79 -13.15
C VAL A 150 -1.98 14.70 -14.24
N LEU A 151 -0.78 14.41 -14.73
CA LEU A 151 -0.19 15.16 -15.85
C LEU A 151 -1.09 15.05 -17.08
N ARG A 152 -1.54 13.85 -17.46
CA ARG A 152 -2.37 13.60 -18.64
C ARG A 152 -3.68 14.39 -18.61
N VAL A 153 -4.43 14.33 -17.50
CA VAL A 153 -5.69 15.08 -17.38
C VAL A 153 -5.48 16.59 -17.30
N SER A 154 -4.27 17.02 -16.96
CA SER A 154 -3.85 18.43 -16.99
C SER A 154 -3.32 18.86 -18.36
N GLY A 155 -3.37 18.00 -19.38
CA GLY A 155 -2.88 18.28 -20.74
C GLY A 155 -1.37 18.24 -20.88
N MET A 156 -0.68 17.49 -20.01
CA MET A 156 0.78 17.37 -19.97
C MET A 156 1.23 15.92 -20.00
N THR A 157 2.51 15.72 -20.32
CA THR A 157 3.24 14.47 -20.21
C THR A 157 4.56 14.69 -19.46
N TYR A 158 5.35 13.64 -19.28
CA TYR A 158 6.70 13.80 -18.71
C TYR A 158 7.65 14.62 -19.61
N ASP A 159 7.35 14.77 -20.90
CA ASP A 159 8.13 15.62 -21.80
C ASP A 159 7.89 17.11 -21.55
N ASP A 160 6.80 17.46 -20.88
CA ASP A 160 6.47 18.84 -20.49
C ASP A 160 7.11 19.26 -19.15
N VAL A 161 7.80 18.35 -18.45
CA VAL A 161 8.45 18.60 -17.15
C VAL A 161 9.87 18.04 -17.14
N LYS A 162 10.70 18.50 -16.21
CA LYS A 162 12.03 17.91 -15.98
C LYS A 162 11.89 16.79 -14.95
N ALA A 163 11.48 15.61 -15.42
CA ALA A 163 11.15 14.48 -14.53
C ALA A 163 12.38 13.86 -13.90
N SER A 164 12.30 13.56 -12.60
CA SER A 164 13.24 12.72 -11.84
C SER A 164 12.49 11.55 -11.21
N PHE A 165 12.93 10.34 -11.50
CA PHE A 165 12.31 9.10 -10.97
C PHE A 165 13.21 8.52 -9.88
N THR A 166 12.71 8.43 -8.65
CA THR A 166 13.49 8.02 -7.48
C THR A 166 12.93 6.77 -6.83
N ASN A 167 13.81 5.97 -6.23
CA ASN A 167 13.43 4.76 -5.47
C ASN A 167 13.03 5.07 -4.03
N SER A 168 13.38 6.23 -3.50
CA SER A 168 13.05 6.64 -2.14
C SER A 168 12.46 8.04 -2.09
N TYR A 169 11.61 8.29 -1.10
CA TYR A 169 11.11 9.65 -0.84
C TYR A 169 12.22 10.56 -0.32
N THR A 170 13.22 10.01 0.38
CA THR A 170 14.38 10.76 0.85
C THR A 170 15.14 11.40 -0.31
N ASP A 171 15.42 10.62 -1.39
CA ASP A 171 16.13 11.16 -2.56
C ASP A 171 15.34 12.29 -3.24
N SER A 172 14.01 12.17 -3.31
CA SER A 172 13.14 13.23 -3.84
C SER A 172 13.22 14.48 -2.97
N ILE A 173 13.18 14.34 -1.65
CA ILE A 173 13.26 15.44 -0.69
C ILE A 173 14.61 16.16 -0.78
N GLU A 174 15.71 15.45 -0.86
CA GLU A 174 17.04 16.05 -1.02
C GLU A 174 17.14 16.86 -2.33
N GLN A 175 16.58 16.36 -3.43
CA GLN A 175 16.51 17.10 -4.68
C GLN A 175 15.65 18.38 -4.55
N MET A 176 14.57 18.35 -3.76
CA MET A 176 13.73 19.52 -3.46
C MET A 176 14.46 20.53 -2.56
N LYS A 177 15.15 20.08 -1.50
CA LYS A 177 15.94 20.91 -0.60
C LYS A 177 17.04 21.66 -1.36
N ASP A 178 17.70 20.98 -2.29
CA ASP A 178 18.76 21.53 -3.15
C ASP A 178 18.22 22.39 -4.31
N ASN A 179 16.90 22.56 -4.42
CA ASN A 179 16.23 23.27 -5.51
C ASN A 179 16.52 22.71 -6.93
N ARG A 180 16.96 21.45 -7.02
CA ARG A 180 17.10 20.72 -8.28
C ARG A 180 15.74 20.29 -8.83
N MET A 181 14.82 19.96 -7.94
CA MET A 181 13.40 19.72 -8.24
C MET A 181 12.53 20.76 -7.53
N HIS A 182 11.37 21.06 -8.14
CA HIS A 182 10.47 22.12 -7.69
C HIS A 182 9.13 21.56 -7.20
N VAL A 183 8.78 20.34 -7.64
CA VAL A 183 7.59 19.60 -7.25
C VAL A 183 7.99 18.18 -6.89
N PHE A 184 7.43 17.66 -5.79
CA PHE A 184 7.48 16.26 -5.42
C PHE A 184 6.08 15.67 -5.40
N ALA A 185 5.86 14.63 -6.20
CA ALA A 185 4.59 13.91 -6.30
C ALA A 185 4.69 12.53 -5.64
N LEU A 186 3.88 12.29 -4.61
CA LEU A 186 3.89 11.04 -3.86
C LEU A 186 2.49 10.64 -3.40
N GLY A 187 2.28 9.34 -3.27
CA GLY A 187 1.07 8.79 -2.63
C GLY A 187 1.42 8.16 -1.29
N THR A 188 0.88 8.69 -0.20
CA THR A 188 1.10 8.19 1.15
C THR A 188 0.03 8.68 2.13
N ALA A 189 0.09 8.18 3.36
CA ALA A 189 -0.72 8.68 4.49
C ALA A 189 -0.34 10.12 4.86
N ILE A 190 -1.20 10.79 5.62
CA ILE A 190 -0.97 12.15 6.16
C ILE A 190 -0.95 12.14 7.70
N PRO A 191 -0.11 12.96 8.34
CA PRO A 191 0.99 13.72 7.75
C PRO A 191 2.11 12.79 7.25
N ALA A 192 2.70 13.09 6.08
CA ALA A 192 3.82 12.34 5.54
C ALA A 192 5.13 12.81 6.18
N SER A 193 5.91 11.89 6.74
CA SER A 193 7.21 12.22 7.37
C SER A 193 8.18 12.88 6.38
N SER A 194 8.19 12.42 5.13
CA SER A 194 8.98 13.02 4.06
C SER A 194 8.60 14.48 3.76
N ILE A 195 7.30 14.81 3.75
CA ILE A 195 6.84 16.19 3.55
C ILE A 195 7.14 17.05 4.79
N MET A 196 7.01 16.49 6.00
CA MET A 196 7.41 17.17 7.23
C MET A 196 8.91 17.51 7.24
N ASP A 197 9.76 16.58 6.78
CA ASP A 197 11.20 16.80 6.65
C ASP A 197 11.49 17.93 5.61
N LEU A 198 10.86 17.89 4.45
CA LEU A 198 10.96 19.00 3.48
C LEU A 198 10.53 20.34 4.09
N ALA A 199 9.37 20.35 4.76
CA ALA A 199 8.81 21.57 5.36
C ALA A 199 9.66 22.13 6.50
N SER A 200 10.50 21.34 7.14
CA SER A 200 11.46 21.80 8.14
C SER A 200 12.63 22.60 7.52
N ALA A 201 12.97 22.32 6.26
CA ALA A 201 14.08 22.94 5.55
C ALA A 201 13.64 24.04 4.57
N ARG A 202 12.41 23.98 4.04
CA ARG A 202 11.88 24.91 3.04
C ARG A 202 10.40 25.20 3.26
N ASP A 203 9.96 26.38 2.84
CA ASP A 203 8.54 26.68 2.72
C ASP A 203 7.94 25.90 1.55
N ILE A 204 6.81 25.26 1.79
CA ILE A 204 6.13 24.41 0.82
C ILE A 204 4.69 24.85 0.58
N LYS A 205 4.14 24.40 -0.56
CA LYS A 205 2.72 24.50 -0.89
C LYS A 205 2.21 23.17 -1.40
N LEU A 206 1.02 22.77 -0.97
CA LEU A 206 0.28 21.68 -1.58
C LEU A 206 -0.49 22.19 -2.79
N ILE A 207 -0.53 21.41 -3.86
CA ILE A 207 -1.27 21.74 -5.09
C ILE A 207 -2.66 21.09 -5.00
N ASP A 208 -3.71 21.91 -5.14
CA ASP A 208 -5.10 21.44 -5.14
C ASP A 208 -5.43 20.69 -6.45
N MET A 209 -6.20 19.62 -6.34
CA MET A 209 -6.56 18.71 -7.45
C MET A 209 -8.07 18.59 -7.66
N ALA A 210 -8.90 19.38 -6.95
CA ALA A 210 -10.36 19.28 -7.10
C ALA A 210 -10.80 19.42 -8.57
N GLY A 211 -10.18 20.35 -9.30
CA GLY A 211 -10.56 20.65 -10.68
C GLY A 211 -10.29 19.52 -11.70
N ILE A 212 -9.52 18.49 -11.35
CA ILE A 212 -9.22 17.36 -12.23
C ILE A 212 -9.89 16.05 -11.79
N TYR A 213 -10.62 16.05 -10.67
CA TYR A 213 -11.13 14.82 -10.07
C TYR A 213 -12.05 14.03 -10.99
N GLU A 214 -13.00 14.69 -11.67
CA GLU A 214 -13.93 14.01 -12.57
C GLU A 214 -13.21 13.34 -13.76
N ASP A 215 -12.13 13.93 -14.25
CA ASP A 215 -11.33 13.33 -15.32
C ASP A 215 -10.45 12.18 -14.81
N MET A 216 -9.91 12.28 -13.58
CA MET A 216 -9.23 11.18 -12.92
C MET A 216 -10.17 9.98 -12.72
N LYS A 217 -11.40 10.23 -12.28
CA LYS A 217 -12.43 9.20 -12.08
C LYS A 217 -12.82 8.46 -13.36
N LYS A 218 -12.75 9.13 -14.52
CA LYS A 218 -12.95 8.47 -15.82
C LYS A 218 -11.83 7.49 -16.16
N ILE A 219 -10.60 7.74 -15.66
CA ILE A 219 -9.48 6.81 -15.86
C ILE A 219 -9.64 5.58 -14.98
N ASN A 220 -9.95 5.78 -13.70
CA ASN A 220 -10.17 4.69 -12.74
C ASN A 220 -11.22 5.12 -11.72
N ALA A 221 -12.36 4.41 -11.70
CA ALA A 221 -13.50 4.72 -10.84
C ALA A 221 -13.19 4.61 -9.33
N ALA A 222 -12.09 3.95 -8.95
CA ALA A 222 -11.64 3.82 -7.56
C ALA A 222 -10.92 5.08 -7.03
N TYR A 223 -10.59 6.05 -7.88
CA TYR A 223 -10.09 7.35 -7.41
C TYR A 223 -11.17 8.09 -6.63
N GLN A 224 -10.76 8.73 -5.56
CA GLN A 224 -11.61 9.53 -4.68
C GLN A 224 -11.07 10.95 -4.55
N LEU A 225 -11.96 11.90 -4.29
CA LEU A 225 -11.57 13.24 -3.85
C LEU A 225 -11.51 13.25 -2.33
N VAL A 226 -10.34 13.56 -1.78
CA VAL A 226 -10.09 13.56 -0.33
C VAL A 226 -9.46 14.87 0.11
N THR A 227 -9.69 15.24 1.36
CA THR A 227 -9.21 16.49 1.92
C THR A 227 -7.99 16.27 2.80
N ILE A 228 -6.92 17.04 2.58
CA ILE A 228 -5.84 17.24 3.53
C ILE A 228 -6.23 18.44 4.39
N PRO A 229 -6.58 18.27 5.69
CA PRO A 229 -7.04 19.34 6.55
C PRO A 229 -5.97 20.43 6.73
N LYS A 230 -6.38 21.67 6.89
CA LYS A 230 -5.50 22.76 7.29
C LYS A 230 -4.69 22.40 8.53
N GLY A 231 -3.44 22.85 8.61
CA GLY A 231 -2.56 22.55 9.72
C GLY A 231 -1.97 21.14 9.73
N THR A 232 -2.21 20.31 8.68
CA THR A 232 -1.54 19.01 8.52
C THR A 232 -0.03 19.21 8.35
N TYR A 233 0.38 20.24 7.62
CA TYR A 233 1.78 20.59 7.43
C TYR A 233 2.09 22.02 7.90
N PRO A 234 3.36 22.35 8.23
CA PRO A 234 3.75 23.70 8.59
C PRO A 234 3.31 24.76 7.55
N LYS A 235 2.75 25.87 8.03
CA LYS A 235 2.26 27.00 7.21
C LYS A 235 1.11 26.66 6.22
N GLN A 236 0.52 25.49 6.31
CA GLN A 236 -0.70 25.16 5.57
C GLN A 236 -1.91 25.77 6.28
N ASP A 237 -2.45 26.85 5.75
CA ASP A 237 -3.51 27.68 6.36
C ASP A 237 -4.93 27.32 5.89
N LYS A 238 -5.07 26.43 4.91
CA LYS A 238 -6.34 25.98 4.33
C LYS A 238 -6.37 24.50 4.04
N ASP A 239 -7.57 23.96 3.92
CA ASP A 239 -7.81 22.63 3.40
C ASP A 239 -7.37 22.54 1.94
N VAL A 240 -6.86 21.36 1.51
CA VAL A 240 -6.46 21.11 0.13
C VAL A 240 -7.12 19.81 -0.33
N GLN A 241 -7.78 19.85 -1.49
CA GLN A 241 -8.39 18.69 -2.10
C GLN A 241 -7.38 17.96 -2.99
N VAL A 242 -7.23 16.66 -2.77
CA VAL A 242 -6.29 15.82 -3.51
C VAL A 242 -6.93 14.51 -3.97
N ILE A 243 -6.27 13.80 -4.86
CA ILE A 243 -6.71 12.47 -5.29
C ILE A 243 -6.38 11.45 -4.20
N GLY A 244 -7.40 10.66 -3.82
CA GLY A 244 -7.30 9.61 -2.81
C GLY A 244 -7.55 8.21 -3.37
N TYR A 245 -7.12 7.21 -2.60
CA TYR A 245 -7.35 5.79 -2.80
C TYR A 245 -7.07 5.08 -1.46
N PHE A 246 -7.15 3.74 -1.38
CA PHE A 246 -6.89 3.04 -0.13
C PHE A 246 -5.62 2.19 -0.19
N THR A 247 -4.96 2.06 0.96
CA THR A 247 -4.03 0.96 1.23
C THR A 247 -4.83 -0.28 1.59
N HIS A 248 -4.39 -1.43 1.10
CA HIS A 248 -4.88 -2.73 1.53
C HIS A 248 -3.75 -3.75 1.65
N VAL A 249 -4.01 -4.82 2.39
CA VAL A 249 -3.16 -6.01 2.43
C VAL A 249 -3.65 -6.98 1.38
N ILE A 250 -2.72 -7.47 0.57
CA ILE A 250 -2.95 -8.52 -0.41
C ILE A 250 -2.16 -9.78 -0.06
N ALA A 251 -2.64 -10.92 -0.52
CA ALA A 251 -1.98 -12.21 -0.36
C ALA A 251 -2.05 -13.02 -1.65
N ALA A 252 -1.13 -13.98 -1.79
CA ALA A 252 -1.27 -15.02 -2.79
C ALA A 252 -2.54 -15.83 -2.48
N CYS A 253 -3.45 -15.97 -3.45
CA CYS A 253 -4.69 -16.73 -3.27
C CYS A 253 -4.44 -18.21 -2.87
N SER A 254 -3.22 -18.71 -3.11
CA SER A 254 -2.77 -20.07 -2.80
C SER A 254 -2.24 -20.24 -1.37
N LEU A 255 -2.10 -19.17 -0.58
CA LEU A 255 -1.74 -19.33 0.84
C LEU A 255 -2.77 -20.19 1.57
N PRO A 256 -2.37 -21.00 2.58
CA PRO A 256 -3.30 -21.80 3.35
C PRO A 256 -4.41 -20.95 4.00
N GLU A 257 -5.65 -21.43 3.89
CA GLU A 257 -6.83 -20.73 4.40
C GLU A 257 -6.72 -20.38 5.89
N ASP A 258 -6.25 -21.33 6.70
CA ASP A 258 -6.11 -21.17 8.15
C ASP A 258 -5.04 -20.12 8.51
N VAL A 259 -3.98 -20.03 7.74
CA VAL A 259 -2.93 -19.01 7.91
C VAL A 259 -3.52 -17.62 7.68
N VAL A 260 -4.14 -17.37 6.52
CA VAL A 260 -4.72 -16.05 6.20
C VAL A 260 -5.92 -15.73 7.10
N TYR A 261 -6.71 -16.73 7.51
CA TYR A 261 -7.75 -16.53 8.53
C TYR A 261 -7.16 -15.96 9.83
N LYS A 262 -6.12 -16.61 10.39
CA LYS A 262 -5.46 -16.14 11.62
C LYS A 262 -4.80 -14.77 11.45
N MET A 263 -4.15 -14.52 10.30
CA MET A 263 -3.58 -13.23 9.97
C MET A 263 -4.66 -12.12 9.95
N THR A 264 -5.82 -12.41 9.34
CA THR A 264 -6.95 -11.46 9.27
C THR A 264 -7.56 -11.23 10.65
N ALA A 265 -7.78 -12.29 11.41
CA ALA A 265 -8.33 -12.21 12.77
C ALA A 265 -7.44 -11.41 13.72
N ALA A 266 -6.13 -11.40 13.49
CA ALA A 266 -5.17 -10.73 14.34
C ALA A 266 -5.22 -9.19 14.24
N PHE A 267 -5.87 -8.59 13.24
CA PHE A 267 -5.96 -7.12 13.12
C PHE A 267 -6.73 -6.51 14.30
N MET A 268 -7.90 -7.03 14.63
CA MET A 268 -8.78 -6.39 15.61
C MET A 268 -8.23 -6.41 17.04
N PRO A 269 -7.71 -7.54 17.57
CA PRO A 269 -7.10 -7.57 18.91
C PRO A 269 -5.84 -6.71 19.03
N ASN A 270 -5.15 -6.43 17.91
CA ASN A 270 -3.91 -5.66 17.88
C ASN A 270 -4.08 -4.25 17.30
N LYS A 271 -5.32 -3.75 17.23
CA LYS A 271 -5.63 -2.44 16.66
C LYS A 271 -4.85 -1.29 17.32
N ASP A 272 -4.65 -1.34 18.62
CA ASP A 272 -3.89 -0.30 19.34
C ASP A 272 -2.42 -0.27 18.92
N ALA A 273 -1.78 -1.43 18.75
CA ALA A 273 -0.41 -1.51 18.26
C ALA A 273 -0.28 -0.99 16.82
N LEU A 274 -1.25 -1.26 15.96
CA LEU A 274 -1.32 -0.71 14.61
C LEU A 274 -1.57 0.81 14.63
N THR A 275 -2.43 1.29 15.52
CA THR A 275 -2.74 2.71 15.73
C THR A 275 -1.50 3.50 16.19
N ALA A 276 -0.62 2.89 16.98
CA ALA A 276 0.63 3.50 17.39
C ALA A 276 1.58 3.77 16.21
N VAL A 277 1.50 2.95 15.14
CA VAL A 277 2.25 3.18 13.90
C VAL A 277 1.57 4.24 13.04
N TYR A 278 0.24 4.16 12.90
CA TYR A 278 -0.53 5.13 12.12
C TYR A 278 -1.91 5.35 12.72
N LYS A 279 -2.16 6.58 13.13
CA LYS A 279 -3.36 6.99 13.91
C LYS A 279 -4.69 6.59 13.25
N ASP A 280 -4.79 6.67 11.92
CA ASP A 280 -6.05 6.35 11.23
C ASP A 280 -6.44 4.87 11.29
N LEU A 281 -5.52 3.98 11.65
CA LEU A 281 -5.82 2.58 11.92
C LEU A 281 -6.70 2.37 13.16
N SER A 282 -6.85 3.40 14.02
CA SER A 282 -7.86 3.41 15.11
C SER A 282 -9.29 3.28 14.60
N LYS A 283 -9.53 3.65 13.33
CA LYS A 283 -10.85 3.57 12.67
C LYS A 283 -11.17 2.19 12.11
N LEU A 284 -10.22 1.25 12.11
CA LEU A 284 -10.44 -0.09 11.57
C LEU A 284 -11.63 -0.78 12.25
N THR A 285 -12.49 -1.34 11.42
CA THR A 285 -13.58 -2.23 11.78
C THR A 285 -13.65 -3.35 10.74
N PRO A 286 -14.30 -4.48 11.03
CA PRO A 286 -14.51 -5.52 10.02
C PRO A 286 -15.18 -4.97 8.73
N GLN A 287 -16.10 -4.00 8.85
CA GLN A 287 -16.79 -3.37 7.72
C GLN A 287 -15.85 -2.54 6.84
N ILE A 288 -14.91 -1.79 7.44
CA ILE A 288 -13.91 -1.03 6.68
C ILE A 288 -12.92 -1.99 6.00
N MET A 289 -12.46 -2.99 6.75
CA MET A 289 -11.50 -3.97 6.24
C MET A 289 -12.05 -4.80 5.08
N SER A 290 -13.36 -5.03 5.06
CA SER A 290 -14.07 -5.83 4.05
C SER A 290 -14.61 -5.06 2.85
N GLN A 291 -14.21 -3.78 2.67
CA GLN A 291 -14.67 -3.00 1.52
C GLN A 291 -14.38 -3.71 0.20
N ASN A 292 -15.43 -3.83 -0.63
CA ASN A 292 -15.27 -4.35 -1.99
C ASN A 292 -14.53 -3.32 -2.85
N ILE A 293 -13.34 -3.71 -3.30
CA ILE A 293 -12.45 -2.89 -4.13
C ILE A 293 -12.23 -3.51 -5.52
N GLY A 294 -13.10 -4.44 -5.93
CA GLY A 294 -12.95 -5.16 -7.21
C GLY A 294 -11.85 -6.23 -7.21
N VAL A 295 -11.32 -6.61 -6.05
CA VAL A 295 -10.33 -7.67 -5.87
C VAL A 295 -10.95 -8.77 -5.02
N PRO A 296 -10.95 -10.05 -5.47
CA PRO A 296 -11.56 -11.14 -4.71
C PRO A 296 -10.86 -11.31 -3.36
N PHE A 297 -11.62 -11.59 -2.31
CA PHE A 297 -11.04 -11.87 -1.01
C PHE A 297 -10.41 -13.26 -0.97
N HIS A 298 -9.33 -13.38 -0.20
CA HIS A 298 -8.75 -14.68 0.13
C HIS A 298 -9.75 -15.51 0.96
N ALA A 299 -9.85 -16.81 0.71
CA ALA A 299 -10.82 -17.69 1.39
C ALA A 299 -10.74 -17.59 2.91
N GLY A 300 -9.54 -17.54 3.50
CA GLY A 300 -9.35 -17.37 4.94
C GLY A 300 -9.84 -16.02 5.47
N ALA A 301 -9.62 -14.93 4.72
CA ALA A 301 -10.14 -13.63 5.09
C ALA A 301 -11.67 -13.60 4.98
N ALA A 302 -12.24 -14.11 3.88
CA ALA A 302 -13.68 -14.19 3.69
C ALA A 302 -14.39 -14.98 4.79
N LYS A 303 -13.79 -16.07 5.24
CA LYS A 303 -14.29 -16.88 6.36
C LYS A 303 -14.36 -16.06 7.66
N TRP A 304 -13.29 -15.34 7.98
CA TRP A 304 -13.28 -14.50 9.18
C TRP A 304 -14.33 -13.37 9.09
N TYR A 305 -14.44 -12.67 7.94
CA TYR A 305 -15.46 -11.64 7.77
C TYR A 305 -16.87 -12.17 7.94
N LYS A 306 -17.17 -13.36 7.41
CA LYS A 306 -18.47 -14.02 7.59
C LYS A 306 -18.79 -14.23 9.06
N GLU A 307 -17.82 -14.65 9.89
CA GLU A 307 -17.98 -14.80 11.34
C GLU A 307 -18.21 -13.46 12.06
N GLN A 308 -17.72 -12.34 11.48
CA GLN A 308 -18.02 -10.98 11.96
C GLN A 308 -19.35 -10.41 11.43
N GLY A 309 -20.16 -11.23 10.76
CA GLY A 309 -21.44 -10.80 10.18
C GLY A 309 -21.31 -9.95 8.90
N VAL A 310 -20.15 -10.01 8.24
CA VAL A 310 -19.90 -9.26 7.00
C VAL A 310 -19.75 -10.22 5.83
N THR A 311 -20.53 -10.01 4.78
CA THR A 311 -20.39 -10.78 3.52
C THR A 311 -19.41 -10.06 2.60
N VAL A 312 -18.41 -10.78 2.09
CA VAL A 312 -17.46 -10.32 1.07
C VAL A 312 -17.62 -11.15 -0.20
N GLN A 313 -17.23 -10.58 -1.34
CA GLN A 313 -17.26 -11.24 -2.64
C GLN A 313 -15.84 -11.61 -3.10
#